data_341de851d32da1763a5f7d103a78827b
#
_entry.id   341de851d32da1763a5f7d103a78827b
#
_cell.length_a   1.000
_cell.length_b   1.000
_cell.length_c   1.000
_cell.angle_alpha   90.00
_cell.angle_beta   90.00
_cell.angle_gamma   90.00
#
_symmetry.space_group_name_H-M   'P 1'
#
loop_
_entity.id
_entity.type
_entity.pdbx_description
1 polymer ?
#
loop_
_entity_poly.entity_id
_entity_poly.type
_entity_poly.pdbx_seq_one_letter_code
_entity_poly.pdbx_strand_id
1 'polypeptide(L)'
;WDAELSVYLDKRYTSKGLGRKLYCILMEILKLQRVKTVYGLVTIPNVKSEKLHLSLGFKCAGTYHNTGYKSGAWHDVSWFEKEIAPYQPGPAPLLSIQEIPKEKLEGILRNAEYTD
;
A
#
# COMPACT_ATOMS: atom_id res chain seq x y z
N TRP A 1 1.67 -1.28 -14.74
CA TRP A 1 2.53 -0.49 -13.85
C TRP A 1 1.83 -0.03 -12.58
N ASP A 2 0.84 -0.76 -12.16
CA ASP A 2 0.18 -0.52 -10.88
C ASP A 2 0.19 -1.77 -10.01
N ALA A 3 -0.11 -1.61 -8.74
CA ALA A 3 -0.19 -2.70 -7.80
C ALA A 3 -1.18 -2.37 -6.69
N GLU A 4 -1.84 -3.39 -6.16
CA GLU A 4 -2.69 -3.28 -4.98
C GLU A 4 -1.94 -3.82 -3.76
N LEU A 5 -2.02 -3.08 -2.67
CA LEU A 5 -1.47 -3.50 -1.39
C LEU A 5 -2.58 -3.79 -0.39
N SER A 6 -2.42 -4.88 0.34
CA SER A 6 -3.28 -5.22 1.45
C SER A 6 -2.42 -5.67 2.62
N VAL A 7 -2.67 -5.09 3.79
CA VAL A 7 -1.95 -5.45 5.01
C VAL A 7 -2.97 -5.82 6.07
N TYR A 8 -2.88 -7.06 6.54
CA TYR A 8 -3.75 -7.58 7.59
C TYR A 8 -2.91 -7.85 8.82
N LEU A 9 -3.20 -7.13 9.90
CA LEU A 9 -2.50 -7.29 11.18
C LEU A 9 -3.45 -7.76 12.26
N ASP A 10 -2.92 -8.57 13.19
CA ASP A 10 -3.63 -8.90 14.41
C ASP A 10 -3.91 -7.61 15.18
N LYS A 11 -5.08 -7.53 15.81
CA LYS A 11 -5.50 -6.34 16.58
C LYS A 11 -4.47 -5.89 17.62
N ARG A 12 -3.68 -6.82 18.14
CA ARG A 12 -2.62 -6.52 19.12
C ARG A 12 -1.52 -5.63 18.56
N TYR A 13 -1.36 -5.61 17.24
CA TYR A 13 -0.25 -4.91 16.59
C TYR A 13 -0.66 -3.68 15.80
N THR A 14 -1.96 -3.44 15.61
CA THR A 14 -2.44 -2.35 14.75
C THR A 14 -2.05 -0.96 15.25
N SER A 15 -1.95 -0.79 16.57
CA SER A 15 -1.61 0.51 17.16
C SER A 15 -0.11 0.77 17.29
N LYS A 16 0.74 -0.16 16.83
CA LYS A 16 2.20 -0.07 16.98
C LYS A 16 2.91 0.44 15.72
N GLY A 17 2.17 0.95 14.75
CA GLY A 17 2.75 1.47 13.52
C GLY A 17 3.28 0.40 12.56
N LEU A 18 3.00 -0.89 12.80
CA LEU A 18 3.48 -1.96 11.94
C LEU A 18 2.87 -1.90 10.54
N GLY A 19 1.58 -1.58 10.44
CA GLY A 19 0.92 -1.43 9.14
C GLY A 19 1.58 -0.35 8.29
N ARG A 20 1.90 0.79 8.91
CA ARG A 20 2.59 1.89 8.24
C ARG A 20 3.98 1.47 7.76
N LYS A 21 4.76 0.79 8.61
CA LYS A 21 6.08 0.30 8.23
C LYS A 21 6.02 -0.66 7.06
N LEU A 22 5.08 -1.60 7.10
CA LEU A 22 4.91 -2.58 6.02
C LEU A 22 4.53 -1.90 4.70
N TYR A 23 3.62 -0.93 4.72
CA TYR A 23 3.27 -0.17 3.53
C TYR A 23 4.48 0.57 2.96
N CYS A 24 5.26 1.21 3.83
CA CYS A 24 6.45 1.94 3.39
C CYS A 24 7.48 1.00 2.75
N ILE A 25 7.74 -0.14 3.37
CA ILE A 25 8.67 -1.15 2.84
C ILE A 25 8.19 -1.64 1.47
N LEU A 26 6.92 -2.03 1.38
CA LEU A 26 6.36 -2.57 0.14
C LEU A 26 6.37 -1.52 -0.97
N MET A 27 6.05 -0.27 -0.67
CA MET A 27 6.08 0.79 -1.68
C MET A 27 7.50 1.06 -2.19
N GLU A 28 8.51 1.01 -1.32
CA GLU A 28 9.90 1.16 -1.74
C GLU A 28 10.34 0.02 -2.66
N ILE A 29 9.95 -1.21 -2.33
CA ILE A 29 10.22 -2.37 -3.19
C ILE A 29 9.51 -2.21 -4.55
N LEU A 30 8.24 -1.80 -4.54
CA LEU A 30 7.46 -1.61 -5.75
C LEU A 30 8.07 -0.51 -6.66
N LYS A 31 8.64 0.54 -6.08
CA LYS A 31 9.38 1.53 -6.86
C LYS A 31 10.54 0.90 -7.61
N LEU A 32 11.29 0.02 -6.97
CA LEU A 32 12.39 -0.68 -7.60
C LEU A 32 11.89 -1.62 -8.70
N GLN A 33 10.69 -2.15 -8.57
CA GLN A 33 10.05 -2.96 -9.60
C GLN A 33 9.43 -2.14 -10.73
N ARG A 34 9.55 -0.81 -10.67
CA ARG A 34 9.04 0.14 -11.69
C ARG A 34 7.53 0.30 -11.68
N VAL A 35 6.89 0.00 -10.56
CA VAL A 35 5.46 0.30 -10.36
C VAL A 35 5.28 1.80 -10.23
N LYS A 36 4.23 2.33 -10.84
CA LYS A 36 3.94 3.77 -10.88
C LYS A 36 2.86 4.20 -9.90
N THR A 37 1.83 3.39 -9.72
CA THR A 37 0.71 3.68 -8.84
C THR A 37 0.41 2.49 -7.94
N VAL A 38 0.09 2.78 -6.69
CA VAL A 38 -0.29 1.77 -5.70
C VAL A 38 -1.72 2.06 -5.25
N TYR A 39 -2.53 1.01 -5.18
CA TYR A 39 -3.91 1.07 -4.71
C TYR A 39 -4.07 0.35 -3.37
N GLY A 40 -4.94 0.89 -2.53
CA GLY A 40 -5.37 0.21 -1.32
C GLY A 40 -6.89 0.20 -1.23
N LEU A 41 -7.47 -0.94 -0.89
CA LEU A 41 -8.91 -1.10 -0.73
C LEU A 41 -9.26 -1.13 0.75
N VAL A 42 -10.28 -0.37 1.13
CA VAL A 42 -10.73 -0.27 2.52
C VAL A 42 -12.23 -0.50 2.59
N THR A 43 -12.64 -1.52 3.32
CA THR A 43 -14.07 -1.73 3.62
C THR A 43 -14.49 -0.72 4.67
N ILE A 44 -15.41 0.15 4.34
CA ILE A 44 -15.82 1.21 5.25
C ILE A 44 -17.11 0.85 6.01
N PRO A 45 -17.26 1.32 7.26
CA PRO A 45 -16.37 2.25 7.94
C PRO A 45 -15.12 1.55 8.53
N ASN A 46 -13.97 2.15 8.36
CA ASN A 46 -12.74 1.73 9.01
C ASN A 46 -11.83 2.96 9.16
N VAL A 47 -12.08 3.74 10.19
CA VAL A 47 -11.42 5.03 10.39
C VAL A 47 -9.89 4.89 10.50
N LYS A 48 -9.41 3.84 11.16
CA LYS A 48 -7.96 3.63 11.32
C LYS A 48 -7.28 3.39 9.97
N SER A 49 -7.87 2.54 9.15
CA SER A 49 -7.32 2.21 7.84
C SER A 49 -7.41 3.42 6.89
N GLU A 50 -8.51 4.15 6.91
CA GLU A 50 -8.65 5.36 6.09
C GLU A 50 -7.61 6.41 6.49
N LYS A 51 -7.41 6.64 7.78
CA LYS A 51 -6.39 7.57 8.28
C LYS A 51 -4.99 7.13 7.92
N LEU A 52 -4.71 5.83 7.99
CA LEU A 52 -3.40 5.30 7.61
C LEU A 52 -3.10 5.63 6.14
N HIS A 53 -4.03 5.34 5.24
CA HIS A 53 -3.83 5.60 3.82
C HIS A 53 -3.63 7.10 3.55
N LEU A 54 -4.45 7.95 4.15
CA LEU A 54 -4.31 9.40 3.99
C LEU A 54 -2.97 9.89 4.55
N SER A 55 -2.53 9.36 5.69
CA SER A 55 -1.26 9.75 6.29
C SER A 55 -0.05 9.35 5.47
N LEU A 56 -0.19 8.30 4.65
CA LEU A 56 0.86 7.85 3.75
C LEU A 56 0.84 8.56 2.39
N GLY A 57 -0.08 9.50 2.21
CA GLY A 57 -0.18 10.28 0.98
C GLY A 57 -1.12 9.70 -0.07
N PHE A 58 -1.87 8.66 0.26
CA PHE A 58 -2.93 8.16 -0.62
C PHE A 58 -4.09 9.13 -0.64
N LYS A 59 -4.82 9.14 -1.74
CA LYS A 59 -6.07 9.88 -1.85
C LYS A 59 -7.20 8.93 -2.22
N CYS A 60 -8.41 9.24 -1.78
CA CYS A 60 -9.57 8.44 -2.14
C CYS A 60 -9.88 8.65 -3.63
N ALA A 61 -9.84 7.57 -4.39
CA ALA A 61 -10.11 7.59 -5.83
C ALA A 61 -11.55 7.25 -6.16
N GLY A 62 -12.24 6.55 -5.28
CA GLY A 62 -13.63 6.20 -5.50
C GLY A 62 -14.17 5.28 -4.42
N THR A 63 -15.48 5.04 -4.49
CA THR A 63 -16.16 4.16 -3.54
C THR A 63 -17.14 3.28 -4.31
N TYR A 64 -17.04 1.97 -4.07
CA TYR A 64 -18.02 1.01 -4.56
C TYR A 64 -19.07 0.80 -3.48
N HIS A 65 -20.33 0.94 -3.84
CA HIS A 65 -21.43 0.80 -2.87
C HIS A 65 -21.90 -0.63 -2.75
N ASN A 66 -22.17 -1.07 -1.52
CA ASN A 66 -22.72 -2.39 -1.22
C ASN A 66 -21.91 -3.53 -1.86
N THR A 67 -20.61 -3.46 -1.75
CA THR A 67 -19.69 -4.41 -2.40
C THR A 67 -19.36 -5.59 -1.51
N GLY A 68 -19.32 -5.38 -0.19
CA GLY A 68 -18.99 -6.42 0.76
C GLY A 68 -20.12 -6.65 1.78
N TYR A 69 -20.41 -7.91 2.08
CA TYR A 69 -21.35 -8.29 3.13
C TYR A 69 -20.58 -8.81 4.34
N LYS A 70 -20.74 -8.12 5.47
CA LYS A 70 -20.00 -8.46 6.68
C LYS A 70 -20.78 -8.06 7.90
N SER A 71 -20.77 -8.91 8.94
CA SER A 71 -21.42 -8.62 10.22
C SER A 71 -22.90 -8.24 10.08
N GLY A 72 -23.60 -8.91 9.19
CA GLY A 72 -25.03 -8.73 8.99
C GLY A 72 -25.43 -7.51 8.17
N ALA A 73 -24.48 -6.86 7.52
CA ALA A 73 -24.77 -5.66 6.73
C ALA A 73 -23.91 -5.58 5.46
N TRP A 74 -24.45 -4.91 4.47
CA TRP A 74 -23.68 -4.53 3.29
C TRP A 74 -22.80 -3.34 3.61
N HIS A 75 -21.57 -3.37 3.08
CA HIS A 75 -20.59 -2.30 3.28
C HIS A 75 -20.08 -1.79 1.96
N ASP A 76 -19.75 -0.52 1.94
CA ASP A 76 -19.07 0.09 0.81
C ASP A 76 -17.57 -0.19 0.91
N VAL A 77 -16.90 -0.17 -0.23
CA VAL A 77 -15.44 -0.31 -0.32
C VAL A 77 -14.89 0.93 -1.01
N SER A 78 -14.05 1.66 -0.29
CA SER A 78 -13.31 2.78 -0.86
C SER A 78 -11.96 2.32 -1.33
N TRP A 79 -11.52 2.85 -2.46
CA TRP A 79 -10.17 2.60 -2.93
C TRP A 79 -9.37 3.89 -2.94
N PHE A 80 -8.16 3.74 -2.46
CA PHE A 80 -7.21 4.82 -2.33
C PHE A 80 -6.09 4.61 -3.31
N GLU A 81 -5.53 5.69 -3.83
CA GLU A 81 -4.44 5.60 -4.78
C GLU A 81 -3.29 6.52 -4.39
N LYS A 82 -2.09 6.11 -4.74
CA LYS A 82 -0.90 6.92 -4.58
C LYS A 82 0.04 6.69 -5.75
N GLU A 83 0.41 7.77 -6.43
CA GLU A 83 1.46 7.73 -7.43
C GLU A 83 2.80 7.71 -6.70
N ILE A 84 3.61 6.68 -6.99
CA ILE A 84 4.92 6.50 -6.34
C ILE A 84 6.09 6.74 -7.28
N ALA A 85 5.83 6.88 -8.57
CA ALA A 85 6.85 7.22 -9.56
C ALA A 85 6.20 7.96 -10.73
N PRO A 86 6.95 8.81 -11.44
CA PRO A 86 6.37 9.61 -12.52
C PRO A 86 5.94 8.75 -13.71
N TYR A 87 4.85 9.18 -14.37
CA TYR A 87 4.41 8.61 -15.62
C TYR A 87 5.16 9.30 -16.76
N GLN A 88 6.10 8.59 -17.36
CA GLN A 88 6.91 9.11 -18.46
C GLN A 88 6.65 8.29 -19.72
N PRO A 89 6.75 8.89 -20.93
CA PRO A 89 6.65 8.13 -22.17
C PRO A 89 7.74 7.06 -22.24
N GLY A 90 7.40 5.88 -22.78
CA GLY A 90 8.35 4.79 -22.92
C GLY A 90 8.80 4.18 -21.60
N PRO A 91 7.86 3.77 -20.71
CA PRO A 91 8.26 3.22 -19.42
C PRO A 91 9.05 1.93 -19.58
N ALA A 92 10.04 1.73 -18.71
CA ALA A 92 10.76 0.47 -18.67
C ALA A 92 9.85 -0.66 -18.17
N PRO A 93 10.06 -1.92 -18.60
CA PRO A 93 9.25 -3.04 -18.13
C PRO A 93 9.31 -3.23 -16.63
N LEU A 94 8.25 -3.80 -16.06
CA LEU A 94 8.24 -4.17 -14.65
C LEU A 94 9.33 -5.21 -14.38
N LEU A 95 9.92 -5.14 -13.19
CA LEU A 95 10.90 -6.11 -12.73
C LEU A 95 10.27 -7.04 -11.70
N SER A 96 10.66 -8.31 -11.74
CA SER A 96 10.32 -9.23 -10.67
C SER A 96 11.21 -8.93 -9.44
N ILE A 97 10.81 -9.43 -8.27
CA ILE A 97 11.60 -9.25 -7.06
C ILE A 97 12.99 -9.87 -7.20
N GLN A 98 13.14 -10.93 -7.98
CA GLN A 98 14.41 -11.62 -8.20
C GLN A 98 15.37 -10.80 -9.06
N GLU A 99 14.86 -9.89 -9.86
CA GLU A 99 15.67 -9.03 -10.73
C GLU A 99 16.22 -7.79 -9.99
N ILE A 100 15.76 -7.55 -8.76
CA ILE A 100 16.24 -6.45 -7.95
C ILE A 100 17.52 -6.84 -7.23
N PRO A 101 18.58 -6.00 -7.28
CA PRO A 101 19.82 -6.29 -6.55
C PRO A 101 19.55 -6.48 -5.05
N LYS A 102 20.14 -7.53 -4.48
CA LYS A 102 19.97 -7.83 -3.05
C LYS A 102 20.37 -6.67 -2.15
N GLU A 103 21.41 -5.95 -2.51
CA GLU A 103 21.89 -4.81 -1.73
C GLU A 103 20.83 -3.72 -1.57
N LYS A 104 20.03 -3.49 -2.61
CA LYS A 104 18.95 -2.51 -2.57
C LYS A 104 17.82 -2.97 -1.65
N LEU A 105 17.45 -4.25 -1.72
CA LEU A 105 16.43 -4.81 -0.84
C LEU A 105 16.88 -4.80 0.62
N GLU A 106 18.13 -5.18 0.87
CA GLU A 106 18.71 -5.15 2.20
C GLU A 106 18.75 -3.73 2.76
N GLY A 107 19.05 -2.75 1.91
CA GLY A 107 19.03 -1.34 2.30
C GLY A 107 17.67 -0.87 2.75
N ILE A 108 16.62 -1.25 2.03
CA ILE A 108 15.24 -0.89 2.39
C ILE A 108 14.86 -1.51 3.74
N LEU A 109 15.14 -2.79 3.92
CA LEU A 109 14.81 -3.50 5.15
C LEU A 109 15.60 -2.96 6.34
N ARG A 110 16.86 -2.62 6.12
CA ARG A 110 17.72 -2.05 7.15
C ARG A 110 17.25 -0.66 7.59
N ASN A 111 16.87 0.18 6.63
CA ASN A 111 16.33 1.51 6.94
C ASN A 111 15.02 1.42 7.72
N ALA A 112 14.19 0.42 7.43
CA ALA A 112 12.94 0.22 8.14
C ALA A 112 13.13 -0.14 9.61
N GLU A 113 14.25 -0.79 9.96
CA GLU A 113 14.56 -1.14 11.36
C GLU A 113 14.82 0.10 12.22
N TYR A 114 15.29 1.17 11.62
CA TYR A 114 15.63 2.41 12.33
C TYR A 114 14.57 3.50 12.21
N THR A 115 13.43 3.21 11.59
CA THR A 115 12.34 4.16 11.40
C THR A 115 11.20 3.81 12.35
N ASP A 116 10.84 4.75 13.20
CA ASP A 116 9.70 4.59 14.13
C ASP A 116 8.38 5.00 13.47
#